data_7812c737a309eeb8644a107495b1643d
#
_entry.id   7812c737a309eeb8644a107495b1643d
#
_cell.length_a   1.000
_cell.length_b   1.000
_cell.length_c   1.000
_cell.angle_alpha   90.00
_cell.angle_beta   90.00
_cell.angle_gamma   90.00
#
_symmetry.space_group_name_H-M   'P 1'
#
loop_
_entity.id
_entity.type
_entity.pdbx_description
1 polymer ?
#
loop_
_entity_poly.entity_id
_entity_poly.type
_entity_poly.pdbx_seq_one_letter_code
_entity_poly.pdbx_strand_id
1 'polypeptide(L)'
;LRAVGMKPVASGCGCIDGGWKNADARALQAAGQPGIAYADINPFALEHPRAPELAARDAGIEVSLPPILAAHARLAAQADALIVEGVGGWAAPLSASLMQADLVRALRVPVLLVVGLRLGCINHALLSARAIAADGVHLAGWIASHVDPDMERVDDNIAMLRARMPAPCWGVLPHVPAADPARLASLLRIPMLAE
;
A
#
# COMPACT_ATOMS: atom_id res chain seq x y z
N LEU A 1 -1.42 -12.40 17.21
CA LEU A 1 -1.88 -12.20 15.85
C LEU A 1 -0.70 -12.46 14.87
N ARG A 2 -0.84 -13.42 13.97
CA ARG A 2 0.16 -13.69 12.91
C ARG A 2 -0.12 -12.73 11.76
N ALA A 3 0.68 -11.69 11.61
CA ALA A 3 0.53 -10.71 10.55
C ALA A 3 1.55 -10.96 9.44
N VAL A 4 1.12 -10.81 8.19
CA VAL A 4 1.98 -10.89 7.00
C VAL A 4 1.73 -9.70 6.10
N GLY A 5 2.80 -9.18 5.51
CA GLY A 5 2.71 -8.12 4.49
C GLY A 5 2.93 -8.68 3.09
N MET A 6 2.29 -8.07 2.10
CA MET A 6 2.45 -8.38 0.67
C MET A 6 2.62 -7.10 -0.14
N LYS A 7 3.58 -7.06 -1.04
CA LYS A 7 3.81 -6.02 -2.06
C LYS A 7 3.72 -6.67 -3.43
N PRO A 8 2.51 -6.84 -4.01
CA PRO A 8 2.31 -7.66 -5.21
C PRO A 8 3.17 -7.25 -6.39
N VAL A 9 3.30 -5.95 -6.61
CA VAL A 9 4.12 -5.35 -7.67
C VAL A 9 4.99 -4.28 -7.04
N ALA A 10 6.27 -4.31 -7.36
CA ALA A 10 7.23 -3.29 -6.95
C ALA A 10 8.16 -2.93 -8.10
N SER A 11 8.42 -1.64 -8.30
CA SER A 11 9.43 -1.10 -9.21
C SER A 11 10.61 -0.51 -8.42
N GLY A 12 11.78 -0.36 -9.04
CA GLY A 12 12.98 0.13 -8.38
C GLY A 12 13.62 -0.91 -7.45
N CYS A 13 13.63 -2.16 -7.86
CA CYS A 13 14.24 -3.25 -7.09
C CYS A 13 15.76 -3.28 -7.27
N GLY A 14 16.51 -3.57 -6.19
CA GLY A 14 17.93 -3.86 -6.24
C GLY A 14 18.21 -5.35 -6.40
N CYS A 15 19.32 -5.70 -7.02
CA CYS A 15 19.78 -7.08 -7.08
C CYS A 15 20.43 -7.50 -5.74
N ILE A 16 19.82 -8.43 -5.02
CA ILE A 16 20.29 -8.95 -3.73
C ILE A 16 20.23 -10.47 -3.78
N ASP A 17 21.33 -11.15 -3.46
CA ASP A 17 21.46 -12.62 -3.50
C ASP A 17 21.02 -13.23 -4.84
N GLY A 18 21.35 -12.55 -5.96
CA GLY A 18 21.03 -13.03 -7.30
C GLY A 18 19.56 -12.84 -7.74
N GLY A 19 18.74 -12.11 -6.97
CA GLY A 19 17.36 -11.81 -7.31
C GLY A 19 16.98 -10.35 -7.09
N TRP A 20 15.94 -9.90 -7.79
CA TRP A 20 15.38 -8.54 -7.60
C TRP A 20 14.62 -8.46 -6.29
N LYS A 21 14.98 -7.51 -5.42
CA LYS A 21 14.31 -7.27 -4.14
C LYS A 21 14.00 -5.80 -3.93
N ASN A 22 12.79 -5.53 -3.52
CA ASN A 22 12.30 -4.18 -3.21
C ASN A 22 12.46 -3.86 -1.72
N ALA A 23 12.74 -2.60 -1.39
CA ALA A 23 12.92 -2.16 0.00
C ALA A 23 11.63 -2.30 0.82
N ASP A 24 10.47 -1.90 0.27
CA ASP A 24 9.17 -1.99 0.96
C ASP A 24 8.80 -3.45 1.22
N ALA A 25 8.95 -4.33 0.21
CA ALA A 25 8.67 -5.76 0.35
C ALA A 25 9.57 -6.42 1.41
N ARG A 26 10.83 -6.00 1.51
CA ARG A 26 11.75 -6.46 2.56
C ARG A 26 11.35 -5.96 3.94
N ALA A 27 10.90 -4.71 4.04
CA ALA A 27 10.40 -4.16 5.29
C ALA A 27 9.14 -4.90 5.77
N LEU A 28 8.21 -5.20 4.85
CA LEU A 28 7.02 -6.01 5.12
C LEU A 28 7.40 -7.44 5.56
N GLN A 29 8.39 -8.06 4.90
CA GLN A 29 8.90 -9.38 5.28
C GLN A 29 9.50 -9.37 6.68
N ALA A 30 10.32 -8.37 7.01
CA ALA A 30 10.99 -8.26 8.31
C ALA A 30 10.01 -7.97 9.46
N ALA A 31 8.93 -7.22 9.19
CA ALA A 31 7.91 -6.90 10.18
C ALA A 31 6.87 -8.02 10.36
N GLY A 32 6.78 -8.95 9.40
CA GLY A 32 5.80 -10.03 9.40
C GLY A 32 6.27 -11.30 10.09
N GLN A 33 5.42 -12.32 10.02
CA GLN A 33 5.74 -13.65 10.52
C GLN A 33 7.00 -14.22 9.80
N PRO A 34 7.95 -14.85 10.53
CA PRO A 34 9.12 -15.46 9.92
C PRO A 34 8.76 -16.68 9.05
N GLY A 35 9.64 -17.01 8.10
CA GLY A 35 9.50 -18.20 7.25
C GLY A 35 8.68 -18.00 5.97
N ILE A 36 8.17 -16.80 5.73
CA ILE A 36 7.44 -16.48 4.50
C ILE A 36 8.41 -16.30 3.33
N ALA A 37 8.14 -16.99 2.22
CA ALA A 37 8.94 -16.89 1.01
C ALA A 37 8.82 -15.48 0.38
N TYR A 38 9.94 -14.85 0.03
CA TYR A 38 9.95 -13.53 -0.58
C TYR A 38 9.12 -13.46 -1.89
N ALA A 39 9.15 -14.52 -2.71
CA ALA A 39 8.37 -14.58 -3.94
C ALA A 39 6.85 -14.53 -3.73
N ASP A 40 6.36 -14.92 -2.56
CA ASP A 40 4.94 -14.76 -2.22
C ASP A 40 4.63 -13.34 -1.74
N ILE A 41 5.59 -12.69 -1.08
CA ILE A 41 5.45 -11.29 -0.66
C ILE A 41 5.49 -10.36 -1.87
N ASN A 42 6.42 -10.59 -2.81
CA ASN A 42 6.62 -9.73 -3.96
C ASN A 42 6.71 -10.54 -5.28
N PRO A 43 5.58 -11.01 -5.82
CA PRO A 43 5.52 -11.78 -7.07
C PRO A 43 6.11 -11.07 -8.29
N PHE A 44 5.96 -9.75 -8.36
CA PHE A 44 6.49 -8.94 -9.45
C PHE A 44 7.49 -7.91 -8.93
N ALA A 45 8.77 -8.26 -8.92
CA ALA A 45 9.89 -7.39 -8.58
C ALA A 45 10.54 -6.86 -9.86
N LEU A 46 10.35 -5.56 -10.15
CA LEU A 46 10.80 -4.90 -11.36
C LEU A 46 12.02 -4.02 -11.07
N GLU A 47 13.05 -4.12 -11.90
CA GLU A 47 14.34 -3.43 -11.70
C GLU A 47 14.20 -1.91 -11.67
N HIS A 48 13.62 -1.34 -12.72
CA HIS A 48 13.66 0.10 -12.93
C HIS A 48 12.65 0.88 -12.07
N PRO A 49 13.04 2.03 -11.46
CA PRO A 49 12.15 2.90 -10.67
C PRO A 49 11.26 3.75 -11.60
N ARG A 50 10.29 3.12 -12.22
CA ARG A 50 9.34 3.71 -13.20
C ARG A 50 7.92 3.30 -12.85
N ALA A 51 6.94 3.87 -13.56
CA ALA A 51 5.57 3.37 -13.48
C ALA A 51 5.56 1.83 -13.72
N PRO A 52 4.80 1.05 -12.95
CA PRO A 52 4.87 -0.42 -12.99
C PRO A 52 4.72 -1.00 -14.39
N GLU A 53 3.78 -0.49 -15.18
CA GLU A 53 3.58 -0.91 -16.59
C GLU A 53 4.85 -0.70 -17.42
N LEU A 54 5.51 0.46 -17.29
CA LEU A 54 6.73 0.75 -18.02
C LEU A 54 7.88 -0.16 -17.60
N ALA A 55 8.06 -0.33 -16.28
CA ALA A 55 9.11 -1.19 -15.74
C ALA A 55 8.91 -2.67 -16.15
N ALA A 56 7.67 -3.14 -16.18
CA ALA A 56 7.33 -4.49 -16.61
C ALA A 56 7.60 -4.69 -18.10
N ARG A 57 7.20 -3.72 -18.94
CA ARG A 57 7.46 -3.74 -20.39
C ARG A 57 8.96 -3.75 -20.70
N ASP A 58 9.75 -2.94 -20.00
CA ASP A 58 11.20 -2.90 -20.17
C ASP A 58 11.87 -4.22 -19.78
N ALA A 59 11.31 -4.93 -18.80
CA ALA A 59 11.76 -6.24 -18.36
C ALA A 59 11.22 -7.41 -19.19
N GLY A 60 10.34 -7.16 -20.18
CA GLY A 60 9.67 -8.22 -20.94
C GLY A 60 8.70 -9.06 -20.11
N ILE A 61 8.17 -8.48 -19.00
CA ILE A 61 7.27 -9.15 -18.07
C ILE A 61 5.86 -8.57 -18.24
N GLU A 62 4.85 -9.42 -18.22
CA GLU A 62 3.46 -8.99 -18.12
C GLU A 62 2.93 -9.18 -16.71
N VAL A 63 2.59 -8.07 -16.04
CA VAL A 63 1.93 -8.13 -14.73
C VAL A 63 0.49 -8.59 -14.92
N SER A 64 0.11 -9.67 -14.25
CA SER A 64 -1.21 -10.27 -14.35
C SER A 64 -1.74 -10.74 -13.00
N LEU A 65 -3.06 -10.90 -12.89
CA LEU A 65 -3.72 -11.29 -11.64
C LEU A 65 -3.39 -12.71 -11.14
N PRO A 66 -3.30 -13.77 -11.98
CA PRO A 66 -3.21 -15.14 -11.48
C PRO A 66 -2.02 -15.40 -10.53
N PRO A 67 -0.79 -14.98 -10.82
CA PRO A 67 0.33 -15.15 -9.89
C PRO A 67 0.14 -14.42 -8.57
N ILE A 68 -0.44 -13.21 -8.62
CA ILE A 68 -0.71 -12.38 -7.41
C ILE A 68 -1.77 -13.05 -6.54
N LEU A 69 -2.88 -13.49 -7.13
CA LEU A 69 -3.97 -14.15 -6.39
C LEU A 69 -3.50 -15.47 -5.77
N ALA A 70 -2.68 -16.25 -6.49
CA ALA A 70 -2.10 -17.47 -5.96
C ALA A 70 -1.16 -17.21 -4.76
N ALA A 71 -0.29 -16.19 -4.85
CA ALA A 71 0.57 -15.78 -3.74
C ALA A 71 -0.25 -15.28 -2.55
N HIS A 72 -1.25 -14.42 -2.79
CA HIS A 72 -2.17 -13.92 -1.77
C HIS A 72 -2.88 -15.07 -1.03
N ALA A 73 -3.38 -16.07 -1.74
CA ALA A 73 -4.04 -17.23 -1.13
C ALA A 73 -3.09 -18.03 -0.24
N ARG A 74 -1.82 -18.23 -0.66
CA ARG A 74 -0.80 -18.90 0.17
C ARG A 74 -0.47 -18.12 1.43
N LEU A 75 -0.37 -16.79 1.34
CA LEU A 75 -0.12 -15.92 2.49
C LEU A 75 -1.32 -15.90 3.45
N ALA A 76 -2.53 -15.77 2.93
CA ALA A 76 -3.76 -15.75 3.73
C ALA A 76 -3.96 -17.05 4.52
N ALA A 77 -3.57 -18.20 3.98
CA ALA A 77 -3.64 -19.50 4.68
C ALA A 77 -2.68 -19.58 5.89
N GLN A 78 -1.68 -18.71 5.99
CA GLN A 78 -0.64 -18.71 7.02
C GLN A 78 -0.80 -17.57 8.04
N ALA A 79 -1.71 -16.62 7.82
CA ALA A 79 -1.83 -15.39 8.59
C ALA A 79 -3.24 -15.19 9.15
N ASP A 80 -3.30 -14.56 10.32
CA ASP A 80 -4.56 -14.07 10.90
C ASP A 80 -4.91 -12.67 10.33
N ALA A 81 -3.88 -11.93 9.86
CA ALA A 81 -4.04 -10.66 9.16
C ALA A 81 -3.04 -10.56 8.00
N LEU A 82 -3.52 -10.17 6.83
CA LEU A 82 -2.70 -9.95 5.63
C LEU A 82 -2.87 -8.50 5.17
N ILE A 83 -1.75 -7.77 5.11
CA ILE A 83 -1.71 -6.38 4.65
C ILE A 83 -1.10 -6.36 3.25
N VAL A 84 -1.84 -5.84 2.27
CA VAL A 84 -1.38 -5.72 0.89
C VAL A 84 -1.06 -4.27 0.59
N GLU A 85 0.20 -3.97 0.30
CA GLU A 85 0.64 -2.64 -0.11
C GLU A 85 0.62 -2.53 -1.64
N GLY A 86 -0.15 -1.56 -2.15
CA GLY A 86 -0.19 -1.22 -3.57
C GLY A 86 1.05 -0.47 -4.05
N VAL A 87 1.05 -0.13 -5.33
CA VAL A 87 2.11 0.66 -5.96
C VAL A 87 1.51 1.84 -6.73
N GLY A 88 2.12 3.01 -6.58
CA GLY A 88 1.70 4.24 -7.25
C GLY A 88 0.47 4.88 -6.60
N GLY A 89 -0.70 4.38 -6.88
CA GLY A 89 -1.97 4.89 -6.35
C GLY A 89 -3.16 4.16 -6.96
N TRP A 90 -4.39 4.59 -6.64
CA TRP A 90 -5.61 3.87 -7.03
C TRP A 90 -5.73 3.64 -8.53
N ALA A 91 -5.39 4.66 -9.33
CA ALA A 91 -5.44 4.60 -10.79
C ALA A 91 -4.07 4.32 -11.44
N ALA A 92 -3.13 3.67 -10.73
CA ALA A 92 -1.84 3.33 -11.30
C ALA A 92 -1.96 2.15 -12.29
N PRO A 93 -1.41 2.25 -13.51
CA PRO A 93 -1.37 1.14 -14.46
C PRO A 93 -0.30 0.11 -14.03
N LEU A 94 -0.70 -1.15 -13.94
CA LEU A 94 0.16 -2.29 -13.66
C LEU A 94 0.60 -3.00 -14.93
N SER A 95 -0.28 -3.01 -15.94
CA SER A 95 -0.01 -3.45 -17.32
C SER A 95 -0.95 -2.69 -18.27
N ALA A 96 -0.88 -2.97 -19.56
CA ALA A 96 -1.76 -2.35 -20.58
C ALA A 96 -3.27 -2.58 -20.33
N SER A 97 -3.62 -3.61 -19.58
CA SER A 97 -5.02 -4.00 -19.32
C SER A 97 -5.37 -4.12 -17.83
N LEU A 98 -4.43 -3.84 -16.92
CA LEU A 98 -4.61 -4.03 -15.48
C LEU A 98 -4.22 -2.77 -14.71
N MET A 99 -5.16 -2.25 -13.94
CA MET A 99 -4.95 -1.14 -13.03
C MET A 99 -4.80 -1.63 -11.57
N GLN A 100 -4.22 -0.80 -10.70
CA GLN A 100 -4.17 -1.07 -9.26
C GLN A 100 -5.58 -1.31 -8.67
N ALA A 101 -6.59 -0.56 -9.12
CA ALA A 101 -7.98 -0.74 -8.71
C ALA A 101 -8.52 -2.14 -9.07
N ASP A 102 -8.19 -2.68 -10.24
CA ASP A 102 -8.62 -4.02 -10.66
C ASP A 102 -8.01 -5.11 -9.77
N LEU A 103 -6.74 -4.94 -9.39
CA LEU A 103 -6.08 -5.83 -8.44
C LEU A 103 -6.81 -5.85 -7.09
N VAL A 104 -7.12 -4.67 -6.52
CA VAL A 104 -7.82 -4.57 -5.23
C VAL A 104 -9.21 -5.20 -5.30
N ARG A 105 -9.94 -4.96 -6.39
CA ARG A 105 -11.27 -5.59 -6.63
C ARG A 105 -11.17 -7.11 -6.72
N ALA A 106 -10.13 -7.62 -7.39
CA ALA A 106 -9.90 -9.07 -7.50
C ALA A 106 -9.54 -9.71 -6.15
N LEU A 107 -8.78 -9.02 -5.31
CA LEU A 107 -8.44 -9.46 -3.94
C LEU A 107 -9.63 -9.41 -2.98
N ARG A 108 -10.67 -8.60 -3.26
CA ARG A 108 -11.85 -8.40 -2.42
C ARG A 108 -11.53 -7.97 -0.99
N VAL A 109 -10.55 -7.10 -0.84
CA VAL A 109 -10.13 -6.58 0.46
C VAL A 109 -10.56 -5.12 0.64
N PRO A 110 -10.82 -4.67 1.87
CA PRO A 110 -11.08 -3.26 2.14
C PRO A 110 -9.80 -2.44 1.94
N VAL A 111 -9.97 -1.13 1.69
CA VAL A 111 -8.86 -0.20 1.47
C VAL A 111 -8.61 0.64 2.71
N LEU A 112 -7.35 0.76 3.09
CA LEU A 112 -6.84 1.79 3.97
C LEU A 112 -6.07 2.81 3.14
N LEU A 113 -6.55 4.05 3.06
CA LEU A 113 -5.92 5.09 2.28
C LEU A 113 -4.85 5.83 3.11
N VAL A 114 -3.61 5.81 2.65
CA VAL A 114 -2.54 6.63 3.26
C VAL A 114 -2.44 7.97 2.52
N VAL A 115 -2.66 9.06 3.26
CA VAL A 115 -2.65 10.42 2.75
C VAL A 115 -1.35 11.10 3.13
N GLY A 116 -0.47 11.33 2.17
CA GLY A 116 0.75 12.12 2.39
C GLY A 116 0.38 13.60 2.57
N LEU A 117 0.63 14.15 3.77
CA LEU A 117 0.37 15.54 4.10
C LEU A 117 1.40 16.45 3.42
N ARG A 118 0.94 17.15 2.41
CA ARG A 118 1.63 18.19 1.63
C ARG A 118 0.59 19.02 0.91
N LEU A 119 0.96 20.17 0.37
CA LEU A 119 0.02 20.99 -0.40
C LEU A 119 -0.65 20.18 -1.52
N GLY A 120 -1.99 20.26 -1.59
CA GLY A 120 -2.81 19.47 -2.52
C GLY A 120 -3.33 18.13 -1.98
N CYS A 121 -2.91 17.71 -0.78
CA CYS A 121 -3.31 16.42 -0.20
C CYS A 121 -4.83 16.24 -0.04
N ILE A 122 -5.56 17.31 0.29
CA ILE A 122 -7.02 17.28 0.42
C ILE A 122 -7.67 16.87 -0.91
N ASN A 123 -7.26 17.51 -2.01
CA ASN A 123 -7.78 17.19 -3.33
C ASN A 123 -7.46 15.74 -3.71
N HIS A 124 -6.21 15.30 -3.52
CA HIS A 124 -5.79 13.93 -3.86
C HIS A 124 -6.53 12.88 -3.03
N ALA A 125 -6.70 13.11 -1.73
CA ALA A 125 -7.42 12.20 -0.84
C ALA A 125 -8.89 12.06 -1.22
N LEU A 126 -9.58 13.20 -1.48
CA LEU A 126 -10.99 13.20 -1.85
C LEU A 126 -11.24 12.59 -3.22
N LEU A 127 -10.36 12.82 -4.22
CA LEU A 127 -10.44 12.17 -5.53
C LEU A 127 -10.24 10.67 -5.40
N SER A 128 -9.23 10.23 -4.63
CA SER A 128 -8.98 8.80 -4.38
C SER A 128 -10.16 8.13 -3.68
N ALA A 129 -10.72 8.76 -2.64
CA ALA A 129 -11.87 8.21 -1.93
C ALA A 129 -13.12 8.08 -2.83
N ARG A 130 -13.35 9.07 -3.71
CA ARG A 130 -14.44 9.01 -4.70
C ARG A 130 -14.23 7.90 -5.73
N ALA A 131 -13.00 7.73 -6.22
CA ALA A 131 -12.68 6.68 -7.17
C ALA A 131 -12.85 5.28 -6.54
N ILE A 132 -12.36 5.06 -5.32
CA ILE A 132 -12.54 3.83 -4.56
C ILE A 132 -14.03 3.48 -4.41
N ALA A 133 -14.86 4.47 -4.04
CA ALA A 133 -16.30 4.28 -3.91
C ALA A 133 -16.99 3.99 -5.26
N ALA A 134 -16.60 4.68 -6.33
CA ALA A 134 -17.13 4.47 -7.68
C ALA A 134 -16.83 3.06 -8.21
N ASP A 135 -15.68 2.49 -7.84
CA ASP A 135 -15.28 1.12 -8.17
C ASP A 135 -15.93 0.06 -7.25
N GLY A 136 -16.83 0.47 -6.34
CA GLY A 136 -17.57 -0.42 -5.46
C GLY A 136 -16.73 -1.04 -4.35
N VAL A 137 -15.58 -0.44 -4.01
CA VAL A 137 -14.66 -0.95 -2.98
C VAL A 137 -14.88 -0.20 -1.66
N HIS A 138 -14.84 -0.95 -0.54
CA HIS A 138 -15.00 -0.38 0.80
C HIS A 138 -13.72 0.33 1.25
N LEU A 139 -13.84 1.64 1.55
CA LEU A 139 -12.81 2.42 2.21
C LEU A 139 -12.98 2.27 3.73
N ALA A 140 -12.16 1.43 4.36
CA ALA A 140 -12.25 1.13 5.79
C ALA A 140 -11.77 2.28 6.68
N GLY A 141 -10.81 3.06 6.17
CA GLY A 141 -10.25 4.19 6.92
C GLY A 141 -9.15 4.91 6.13
N TRP A 142 -8.56 5.89 6.77
CA TRP A 142 -7.40 6.56 6.23
C TRP A 142 -6.39 6.93 7.33
N ILE A 143 -5.13 7.07 6.94
CA ILE A 143 -4.01 7.51 7.80
C ILE A 143 -3.45 8.79 7.19
N ALA A 144 -3.19 9.80 8.01
CA ALA A 144 -2.41 10.96 7.63
C ALA A 144 -0.92 10.68 7.88
N SER A 145 -0.08 10.86 6.87
CA SER A 145 1.38 10.73 7.00
C SER A 145 2.03 12.07 6.66
N HIS A 146 2.74 12.68 7.62
CA HIS A 146 3.39 13.96 7.42
C HIS A 146 4.69 13.75 6.63
N VAL A 147 4.60 13.92 5.31
CA VAL A 147 5.72 13.65 4.38
C VAL A 147 6.51 14.91 4.02
N ASP A 148 5.90 16.10 4.15
CA ASP A 148 6.51 17.39 3.85
C ASP A 148 6.75 18.17 5.16
N PRO A 149 8.00 18.24 5.66
CA PRO A 149 8.29 18.92 6.94
C PRO A 149 7.96 20.42 6.94
N ASP A 150 7.92 21.03 5.76
CA ASP A 150 7.69 22.47 5.60
C ASP A 150 6.21 22.80 5.33
N MET A 151 5.32 21.81 5.40
CA MET A 151 3.88 22.01 5.19
C MET A 151 3.30 22.92 6.28
N GLU A 152 2.77 24.05 5.87
CA GLU A 152 2.03 24.96 6.76
C GLU A 152 0.63 24.45 7.10
N ARG A 153 0.11 24.83 8.26
CA ARG A 153 -1.28 24.57 8.69
C ARG A 153 -1.66 23.08 8.65
N VAL A 154 -0.75 22.21 9.07
CA VAL A 154 -0.95 20.74 9.03
C VAL A 154 -2.23 20.33 9.76
N ASP A 155 -2.46 20.85 10.99
CA ASP A 155 -3.64 20.50 11.80
C ASP A 155 -4.95 20.94 11.14
N ASP A 156 -4.96 22.11 10.48
CA ASP A 156 -6.15 22.57 9.74
C ASP A 156 -6.44 21.66 8.54
N ASN A 157 -5.41 21.22 7.80
CA ASN A 157 -5.58 20.28 6.71
C ASN A 157 -6.12 18.93 7.20
N ILE A 158 -5.63 18.43 8.33
CA ILE A 158 -6.14 17.22 8.97
C ILE A 158 -7.60 17.39 9.39
N ALA A 159 -7.96 18.52 10.00
CA ALA A 159 -9.33 18.83 10.38
C ALA A 159 -10.26 18.88 9.15
N MET A 160 -9.80 19.49 8.06
CA MET A 160 -10.53 19.55 6.79
C MET A 160 -10.71 18.15 6.16
N LEU A 161 -9.71 17.29 6.23
CA LEU A 161 -9.81 15.90 5.79
C LEU A 161 -10.80 15.12 6.66
N ARG A 162 -10.71 15.21 7.99
CA ARG A 162 -11.65 14.55 8.93
C ARG A 162 -13.10 14.91 8.68
N ALA A 163 -13.36 16.18 8.31
CA ALA A 163 -14.71 16.65 8.03
C ALA A 163 -15.27 16.18 6.67
N ARG A 164 -14.43 15.71 5.74
CA ARG A 164 -14.81 15.44 4.34
C ARG A 164 -14.59 14.00 3.87
N MET A 165 -13.69 13.28 4.53
CA MET A 165 -13.45 11.88 4.18
C MET A 165 -14.62 11.00 4.63
N PRO A 166 -15.08 10.06 3.78
CA PRO A 166 -16.23 9.21 4.08
C PRO A 166 -15.91 8.06 5.04
N ALA A 167 -14.68 7.99 5.55
CA ALA A 167 -14.18 6.93 6.42
C ALA A 167 -13.40 7.51 7.61
N PRO A 168 -13.24 6.78 8.71
CA PRO A 168 -12.55 7.26 9.90
C PRO A 168 -11.04 7.42 9.68
N CYS A 169 -10.44 8.41 10.36
CA CYS A 169 -8.99 8.56 10.47
C CYS A 169 -8.45 7.57 11.53
N TRP A 170 -7.56 6.66 11.12
CA TRP A 170 -6.97 5.67 12.03
C TRP A 170 -5.72 6.19 12.73
N GLY A 171 -5.18 7.31 12.31
CA GLY A 171 -4.05 7.94 12.97
C GLY A 171 -3.37 9.02 12.15
N VAL A 172 -2.46 9.71 12.81
CA VAL A 172 -1.60 10.74 12.22
C VAL A 172 -0.15 10.36 12.52
N LEU A 173 0.64 10.15 11.48
CA LEU A 173 2.06 9.84 11.60
C LEU A 173 2.86 11.14 11.43
N PRO A 174 3.72 11.50 12.38
CA PRO A 174 4.55 12.69 12.30
C PRO A 174 5.65 12.53 11.24
N HIS A 175 6.18 13.65 10.77
CA HIS A 175 7.42 13.63 10.02
C HIS A 175 8.58 13.27 10.95
N VAL A 176 9.32 12.21 10.62
CA VAL A 176 10.50 11.76 11.36
C VAL A 176 11.59 11.32 10.38
N PRO A 177 12.82 11.87 10.47
CA PRO A 177 13.91 11.55 9.54
C PRO A 177 14.32 10.07 9.57
N ALA A 178 14.24 9.44 10.75
CA ALA A 178 14.53 8.03 10.96
C ALA A 178 13.32 7.39 11.65
N ALA A 179 12.45 6.76 10.87
CA ALA A 179 11.23 6.16 11.38
C ALA A 179 11.54 4.87 12.13
N ASP A 180 11.09 4.77 13.39
CA ASP A 180 10.92 3.50 14.09
C ASP A 180 9.50 2.99 13.82
N PRO A 181 9.33 1.89 13.06
CA PRO A 181 8.00 1.37 12.72
C PRO A 181 7.17 1.00 13.96
N ALA A 182 7.79 0.48 15.02
CA ALA A 182 7.08 0.10 16.23
C ALA A 182 6.50 1.34 16.95
N ARG A 183 7.29 2.42 17.03
CA ARG A 183 6.83 3.70 17.57
C ARG A 183 5.70 4.29 16.71
N LEU A 184 5.84 4.28 15.40
CA LEU A 184 4.79 4.81 14.50
C LEU A 184 3.51 3.97 14.58
N ALA A 185 3.62 2.65 14.68
CA ALA A 185 2.47 1.77 14.83
C ALA A 185 1.65 2.09 16.09
N SER A 186 2.29 2.51 17.19
CA SER A 186 1.59 2.90 18.44
C SER A 186 0.70 4.14 18.30
N LEU A 187 0.87 4.93 17.26
CA LEU A 187 0.05 6.11 16.94
C LEU A 187 -1.21 5.76 16.13
N LEU A 188 -1.29 4.53 15.65
CA LEU A 188 -2.43 4.05 14.85
C LEU A 188 -3.47 3.38 15.75
N ARG A 189 -4.74 3.71 15.49
CA ARG A 189 -5.90 3.03 16.09
C ARG A 189 -6.55 2.19 15.01
N ILE A 190 -6.06 0.98 14.84
CA ILE A 190 -6.63 0.02 13.90
C ILE A 190 -7.86 -0.56 14.57
N PRO A 191 -9.09 -0.34 14.04
CA PRO A 191 -10.27 -1.02 14.55
C PRO A 191 -10.00 -2.52 14.51
N MET A 192 -10.20 -3.22 15.65
CA MET A 192 -10.23 -4.66 15.61
C MET A 192 -11.21 -5.02 14.51
N LEU A 193 -10.76 -5.77 13.52
CA LEU A 193 -11.67 -6.33 12.53
C LEU A 193 -12.78 -7.00 13.34
N ALA A 194 -13.98 -6.42 13.28
CA ALA A 194 -15.11 -6.95 14.02
C ALA A 194 -15.27 -8.40 13.60
N GLU A 195 -15.26 -9.27 14.60
CA GLU A 195 -15.55 -10.69 14.47
C GLU A 195 -16.89 -10.92 13.78
#